data_0b1c94b709052ce6d582f1c22cb1e17e
#
_entry.id   0b1c94b709052ce6d582f1c22cb1e17e
#
_cell.length_a   1.000
_cell.length_b   1.000
_cell.length_c   1.000
_cell.angle_alpha   90.00
_cell.angle_beta   90.00
_cell.angle_gamma   90.00
#
_symmetry.space_group_name_H-M   'P 1'
#
loop_
_entity.id
_entity.type
_entity.pdbx_description
1 polymer ?
#
loop_
_entity_poly.entity_id
_entity_poly.type
_entity_poly.pdbx_seq_one_letter_code
_entity_poly.pdbx_strand_id
1 'polypeptide(L)'
;NTIWHYTHGNGGPVDIENNIFYFAGKTPATVSNWNINGNKTYSNNLYYNVSTYPNDAAAVKVNEGTKVLVDAGSGPDSVAANKKARTHEDPNAKTVFDGYKLAENSPAINAGKVVVDRNGYTIDHDFFGHTITAVPEIGAAESDAVAALVLRSNVYTVSGTNVSDLPKNTTVADFLNNVIVDAGVKVTIKNGENVLGDSDIVKGGATIVLSYEGMEDVTYTVVASSDKELKDCYYEVKG
;
A
#
# COMPACT_ATOMS: atom_id res chain seq x y z
N ASN A 1 12.09 24.26 3.05
CA ASN A 1 11.89 23.49 1.82
C ASN A 1 10.68 24.03 1.10
N THR A 2 10.88 24.63 -0.07
CA THR A 2 9.81 25.22 -0.86
C THR A 2 9.35 24.18 -1.86
N ILE A 3 8.09 23.74 -1.76
CA ILE A 3 7.46 23.02 -2.85
C ILE A 3 7.07 24.04 -3.89
N TRP A 4 7.61 23.87 -5.08
CA TRP A 4 7.19 24.67 -6.22
C TRP A 4 5.78 24.23 -6.64
N HIS A 5 4.80 25.06 -6.35
CA HIS A 5 3.50 24.93 -6.97
C HIS A 5 3.57 25.45 -8.39
N TYR A 6 3.43 24.53 -9.33
CA TYR A 6 3.21 24.93 -10.70
C TYR A 6 1.76 25.36 -10.88
N THR A 7 1.52 26.68 -10.91
CA THR A 7 0.20 27.22 -11.17
C THR A 7 0.11 27.65 -12.62
N HIS A 8 -0.51 26.84 -13.46
CA HIS A 8 -1.03 27.31 -14.73
C HIS A 8 -2.40 27.95 -14.50
N GLY A 9 -2.51 29.26 -14.74
CA GLY A 9 -3.71 30.04 -14.49
C GLY A 9 -4.94 29.64 -15.32
N ASN A 10 -4.77 28.87 -16.41
CA ASN A 10 -5.86 28.43 -17.30
C ASN A 10 -5.65 26.98 -17.79
N GLY A 11 -4.87 26.17 -17.09
CA GLY A 11 -4.71 24.76 -17.39
C GLY A 11 -5.96 23.96 -17.04
N GLY A 12 -6.22 22.89 -17.79
CA GLY A 12 -7.24 21.91 -17.48
C GLY A 12 -6.98 21.21 -16.14
N PRO A 13 -7.85 20.29 -15.72
CA PRO A 13 -7.69 19.51 -14.49
C PRO A 13 -6.37 18.72 -14.52
N VAL A 14 -5.72 18.64 -13.36
CA VAL A 14 -4.46 17.92 -13.16
C VAL A 14 -4.69 16.79 -12.16
N ASP A 15 -4.39 15.56 -12.59
CA ASP A 15 -4.42 14.40 -11.72
C ASP A 15 -3.00 14.14 -11.20
N ILE A 16 -2.85 14.00 -9.89
CA ILE A 16 -1.59 13.79 -9.18
C ILE A 16 -1.71 12.43 -8.50
N GLU A 17 -1.12 11.43 -9.10
CA GLU A 17 -1.33 10.02 -8.77
C GLU A 17 -0.01 9.28 -8.61
N ASN A 18 0.05 8.32 -7.69
CA ASN A 18 1.21 7.47 -7.41
C ASN A 18 2.52 8.24 -7.16
N ASN A 19 2.47 9.41 -6.52
CA ASN A 19 3.68 10.17 -6.21
C ASN A 19 4.13 9.94 -4.77
N ILE A 20 5.45 9.99 -4.57
CA ILE A 20 6.05 10.03 -3.23
C ILE A 20 6.45 11.48 -2.93
N PHE A 21 5.76 12.10 -1.97
CA PHE A 21 6.12 13.40 -1.41
C PHE A 21 7.01 13.17 -0.19
N TYR A 22 8.33 13.28 -0.38
CA TYR A 22 9.32 12.96 0.63
C TYR A 22 9.98 14.22 1.19
N PHE A 23 9.76 14.49 2.47
CA PHE A 23 10.34 15.63 3.18
C PHE A 23 11.37 15.16 4.20
N ALA A 24 12.62 15.18 3.81
CA ALA A 24 13.72 14.89 4.71
C ALA A 24 13.87 16.02 5.75
N GLY A 25 13.71 15.71 7.02
CA GLY A 25 13.84 16.66 8.11
C GLY A 25 13.20 16.17 9.39
N LYS A 26 13.65 16.64 10.53
CA LYS A 26 13.17 16.22 11.86
C LYS A 26 11.78 16.76 12.20
N THR A 27 11.32 17.79 11.51
CA THR A 27 10.01 18.39 11.75
C THR A 27 9.12 18.15 10.54
N PRO A 28 7.89 17.69 10.73
CA PRO A 28 6.96 17.49 9.63
C PRO A 28 6.76 18.76 8.79
N ALA A 29 6.82 18.62 7.47
CA ALA A 29 6.64 19.73 6.57
C ALA A 29 5.17 20.17 6.54
N THR A 30 4.91 21.46 6.63
CA THR A 30 3.58 22.03 6.41
C THR A 30 3.51 22.58 5.00
N VAL A 31 2.53 22.04 4.23
CA VAL A 31 2.24 22.51 2.87
C VAL A 31 0.94 23.27 2.91
N SER A 32 0.99 24.59 2.68
CA SER A 32 -0.15 25.46 2.90
C SER A 32 -1.21 25.41 1.81
N ASN A 33 -0.86 24.96 0.61
CA ASN A 33 -1.76 24.99 -0.54
C ASN A 33 -1.58 23.78 -1.46
N TRP A 34 -2.21 22.68 -1.13
CA TRP A 34 -2.25 21.50 -2.00
C TRP A 34 -3.12 21.68 -3.24
N ASN A 35 -4.16 22.49 -3.15
CA ASN A 35 -5.13 22.67 -4.24
C ASN A 35 -5.37 24.15 -4.55
N ILE A 36 -4.35 24.84 -5.09
CA ILE A 36 -4.51 26.18 -5.60
C ILE A 36 -5.39 26.12 -6.84
N ASN A 37 -6.44 26.93 -6.89
CA ASN A 37 -7.42 27.06 -7.97
C ASN A 37 -8.40 25.90 -8.17
N GLY A 38 -8.45 24.91 -7.28
CA GLY A 38 -9.50 23.90 -7.23
C GLY A 38 -9.53 22.86 -8.37
N ASN A 39 -8.49 22.78 -9.19
CA ASN A 39 -8.48 21.91 -10.38
C ASN A 39 -7.48 20.73 -10.28
N LYS A 40 -7.09 20.37 -9.07
CA LYS A 40 -6.18 19.23 -8.84
C LYS A 40 -6.91 18.12 -8.09
N THR A 41 -6.71 16.89 -8.55
CA THR A 41 -7.11 15.68 -7.85
C THR A 41 -5.89 14.92 -7.38
N TYR A 42 -5.99 14.32 -6.21
CA TYR A 42 -4.91 13.51 -5.62
C TYR A 42 -5.44 12.11 -5.37
N SER A 43 -4.66 11.10 -5.74
CA SER A 43 -5.03 9.70 -5.55
C SER A 43 -3.80 8.81 -5.41
N ASN A 44 -3.82 7.93 -4.42
CA ASN A 44 -2.76 6.95 -4.19
C ASN A 44 -1.35 7.57 -4.08
N ASN A 45 -1.20 8.66 -3.34
CA ASN A 45 0.12 9.24 -3.10
C ASN A 45 0.63 8.88 -1.71
N LEU A 46 1.95 8.82 -1.58
CA LEU A 46 2.63 8.65 -0.30
C LEU A 46 3.16 10.00 0.20
N TYR A 47 2.88 10.30 1.45
CA TYR A 47 3.29 11.53 2.12
C TYR A 47 4.20 11.19 3.30
N TYR A 48 5.50 11.38 3.13
CA TYR A 48 6.48 11.13 4.16
C TYR A 48 6.78 12.42 4.93
N ASN A 49 6.57 12.38 6.24
CA ASN A 49 6.87 13.48 7.15
C ASN A 49 6.19 14.82 6.77
N VAL A 50 4.90 14.75 6.51
CA VAL A 50 4.04 15.90 6.17
C VAL A 50 2.96 16.07 7.22
N SER A 51 2.70 17.30 7.66
CA SER A 51 1.67 17.60 8.67
C SER A 51 0.30 17.95 8.08
N THR A 52 0.26 18.40 6.82
CA THR A 52 -0.97 18.78 6.12
C THR A 52 -1.07 18.06 4.79
N TYR A 53 -2.23 17.51 4.48
CA TYR A 53 -2.46 16.64 3.32
C TYR A 53 -3.54 17.21 2.41
N PRO A 54 -3.49 16.95 1.09
CA PRO A 54 -4.64 17.17 0.23
C PRO A 54 -5.75 16.15 0.53
N ASN A 55 -6.90 16.32 -0.08
CA ASN A 55 -7.94 15.30 -0.08
C ASN A 55 -7.53 14.16 -1.04
N ASP A 56 -6.95 13.11 -0.48
CA ASP A 56 -6.48 11.91 -1.17
C ASP A 56 -6.99 10.71 -0.36
N ALA A 57 -8.04 10.05 -0.86
CA ALA A 57 -8.73 8.98 -0.13
C ALA A 57 -7.86 7.73 0.07
N ALA A 58 -6.91 7.49 -0.83
CA ALA A 58 -5.98 6.36 -0.78
C ALA A 58 -4.56 6.79 -0.36
N ALA A 59 -4.44 7.90 0.37
CA ALA A 59 -3.16 8.43 0.83
C ALA A 59 -2.45 7.48 1.79
N VAL A 60 -1.20 7.16 1.48
CA VAL A 60 -0.28 6.49 2.41
C VAL A 60 0.46 7.55 3.21
N LYS A 61 0.21 7.63 4.51
CA LYS A 61 0.80 8.64 5.40
C LYS A 61 1.85 7.99 6.29
N VAL A 62 3.07 8.47 6.22
CA VAL A 62 4.21 7.90 6.96
C VAL A 62 4.97 8.97 7.72
N ASN A 63 5.39 8.63 8.91
CA ASN A 63 6.18 9.50 9.78
C ASN A 63 7.68 9.36 9.50
N GLU A 64 8.46 10.29 10.06
CA GLU A 64 9.92 10.21 10.09
C GLU A 64 10.36 8.85 10.71
N GLY A 65 11.43 8.29 10.14
CA GLY A 65 11.98 7.00 10.57
C GLY A 65 11.47 5.79 9.78
N THR A 66 10.37 5.92 9.07
CA THR A 66 9.91 4.85 8.17
C THR A 66 10.79 4.81 6.92
N LYS A 67 11.34 3.65 6.60
CA LYS A 67 12.17 3.50 5.41
C LYS A 67 11.30 3.31 4.17
N VAL A 68 11.17 4.34 3.36
CA VAL A 68 10.38 4.34 2.11
C VAL A 68 11.26 4.04 0.91
N LEU A 69 12.42 4.71 0.84
CA LEU A 69 13.39 4.59 -0.26
C LEU A 69 14.68 3.95 0.24
N VAL A 70 15.45 3.34 -0.66
CA VAL A 70 16.73 2.69 -0.33
C VAL A 70 17.70 3.67 0.30
N ASP A 71 17.89 4.82 -0.33
CA ASP A 71 18.76 5.90 0.16
C ASP A 71 18.28 7.26 -0.38
N ALA A 72 17.27 7.81 0.31
CA ALA A 72 16.67 9.08 -0.10
C ALA A 72 17.68 10.23 -0.09
N GLY A 73 17.81 10.91 -1.22
CA GLY A 73 18.78 11.99 -1.43
C GLY A 73 20.07 11.55 -2.11
N SER A 74 20.30 10.27 -2.26
CA SER A 74 21.41 9.70 -3.03
C SER A 74 21.05 9.63 -4.51
N GLY A 75 21.10 10.76 -5.18
CA GLY A 75 20.85 10.90 -6.62
C GLY A 75 22.13 11.26 -7.38
N PRO A 76 22.00 11.59 -8.68
CA PRO A 76 23.14 11.92 -9.50
C PRO A 76 23.85 13.20 -9.02
N ASP A 77 25.16 13.15 -8.93
CA ASP A 77 26.00 14.25 -8.44
C ASP A 77 26.03 15.45 -9.38
N SER A 78 25.63 15.27 -10.63
CA SER A 78 25.72 16.32 -11.63
C SER A 78 24.57 16.32 -12.63
N VAL A 79 24.34 17.47 -13.25
CA VAL A 79 23.39 17.64 -14.35
C VAL A 79 23.74 16.72 -15.53
N ALA A 80 25.02 16.47 -15.79
CA ALA A 80 25.48 15.61 -16.87
C ALA A 80 25.12 14.14 -16.63
N ALA A 81 25.33 13.64 -15.39
CA ALA A 81 24.93 12.28 -15.01
C ALA A 81 23.39 12.10 -15.07
N ASN A 82 22.64 13.08 -14.59
CA ASN A 82 21.18 13.08 -14.68
C ASN A 82 20.69 13.03 -16.15
N LYS A 83 21.29 13.84 -17.02
CA LYS A 83 20.95 13.87 -18.44
C LYS A 83 21.17 12.52 -19.11
N LYS A 84 22.30 11.87 -18.89
CA LYS A 84 22.61 10.54 -19.43
C LYS A 84 21.60 9.47 -19.00
N ALA A 85 21.27 9.46 -17.71
CA ALA A 85 20.28 8.51 -17.16
C ALA A 85 18.88 8.67 -17.78
N ARG A 86 18.50 9.90 -18.14
CA ARG A 86 17.19 10.21 -18.70
C ARG A 86 17.07 9.97 -20.20
N THR A 87 18.18 10.03 -20.93
CA THR A 87 18.18 9.91 -22.41
C THR A 87 18.23 8.47 -22.92
N HIS A 88 18.35 7.49 -22.02
CA HIS A 88 18.52 6.06 -22.38
C HIS A 88 19.76 5.76 -23.23
N GLU A 89 20.68 6.70 -23.36
CA GLU A 89 21.93 6.53 -24.12
C GLU A 89 22.87 5.51 -23.47
N ASP A 90 22.73 5.34 -22.14
CA ASP A 90 23.48 4.36 -21.36
C ASP A 90 22.55 3.66 -20.38
N PRO A 91 22.27 2.37 -20.58
CA PRO A 91 21.39 1.61 -19.69
C PRO A 91 21.93 1.51 -18.25
N ASN A 92 23.25 1.65 -18.05
CA ASN A 92 23.86 1.64 -16.72
C ASN A 92 23.77 3.00 -16.03
N ALA A 93 23.46 4.07 -16.75
CA ALA A 93 23.36 5.40 -16.16
C ALA A 93 22.18 5.53 -15.18
N LYS A 94 21.20 4.64 -15.25
CA LYS A 94 20.07 4.61 -14.31
C LYS A 94 20.49 4.21 -12.88
N THR A 95 21.60 3.52 -12.69
CA THR A 95 22.10 3.11 -11.37
C THR A 95 22.37 4.28 -10.43
N VAL A 96 22.62 5.48 -10.98
CA VAL A 96 22.76 6.68 -10.16
C VAL A 96 21.46 7.07 -9.42
N PHE A 97 20.34 6.46 -9.79
CA PHE A 97 19.04 6.62 -9.14
C PHE A 97 18.66 5.45 -8.23
N ASP A 98 19.54 4.47 -8.02
CA ASP A 98 19.21 3.29 -7.19
C ASP A 98 18.78 3.65 -5.77
N GLY A 99 19.28 4.78 -5.23
CA GLY A 99 18.84 5.32 -3.94
C GLY A 99 17.35 5.69 -3.88
N TYR A 100 16.73 5.92 -5.03
CA TYR A 100 15.29 6.23 -5.13
C TYR A 100 14.41 5.01 -5.41
N LYS A 101 14.99 3.82 -5.51
CA LYS A 101 14.21 2.58 -5.49
C LYS A 101 13.51 2.41 -4.15
N LEU A 102 12.43 1.65 -4.14
CA LEU A 102 11.73 1.36 -2.90
C LEU A 102 12.59 0.49 -1.98
N ALA A 103 12.59 0.80 -0.70
CA ALA A 103 13.20 -0.07 0.30
C ALA A 103 12.40 -1.38 0.41
N GLU A 104 13.07 -2.41 0.88
CA GLU A 104 12.45 -3.68 1.24
C GLU A 104 11.27 -3.48 2.16
N ASN A 105 10.23 -3.69 2.30
CA ASN A 105 9.11 -3.36 3.20
C ASN A 105 8.66 -1.89 3.15
N SER A 106 8.92 -1.19 2.05
CA SER A 106 8.39 0.16 1.86
C SER A 106 6.85 0.16 1.88
N PRO A 107 6.22 1.11 2.58
CA PRO A 107 4.75 1.25 2.55
C PRO A 107 4.21 1.71 1.18
N ALA A 108 5.08 2.01 0.22
CA ALA A 108 4.73 2.33 -1.15
C ALA A 108 4.50 1.08 -2.03
N ILE A 109 4.98 -0.10 -1.57
CA ILE A 109 4.86 -1.36 -2.30
C ILE A 109 3.39 -1.77 -2.38
N ASN A 110 2.91 -2.08 -3.58
CA ASN A 110 1.53 -2.50 -3.88
C ASN A 110 0.45 -1.50 -3.37
N ALA A 111 0.79 -0.23 -3.21
CA ALA A 111 -0.11 0.79 -2.69
C ALA A 111 -0.58 1.79 -3.75
N GLY A 112 -0.09 1.67 -4.97
CA GLY A 112 -0.46 2.49 -6.11
C GLY A 112 -1.75 2.03 -6.80
N LYS A 113 -2.01 2.63 -7.93
CA LYS A 113 -3.10 2.25 -8.83
C LYS A 113 -2.61 2.27 -10.28
N VAL A 114 -3.24 1.51 -11.14
CA VAL A 114 -3.00 1.62 -12.59
C VAL A 114 -3.44 3.02 -13.05
N VAL A 115 -2.51 3.76 -13.63
CA VAL A 115 -2.77 5.08 -14.18
C VAL A 115 -3.04 4.96 -15.67
N VAL A 116 -4.18 5.49 -16.09
CA VAL A 116 -4.57 5.57 -17.50
C VAL A 116 -4.63 7.04 -17.86
N ASP A 117 -3.89 7.45 -18.88
CA ASP A 117 -3.93 8.82 -19.34
C ASP A 117 -5.27 9.14 -20.05
N ARG A 118 -5.49 10.41 -20.39
CA ARG A 118 -6.74 10.86 -21.03
C ARG A 118 -6.96 10.29 -22.45
N ASN A 119 -5.94 9.69 -23.06
CA ASN A 119 -6.02 9.04 -24.36
C ASN A 119 -6.21 7.53 -24.24
N GLY A 120 -6.28 7.00 -23.03
CA GLY A 120 -6.45 5.58 -22.74
C GLY A 120 -5.15 4.78 -22.74
N TYR A 121 -3.97 5.43 -22.72
CA TYR A 121 -2.70 4.75 -22.60
C TYR A 121 -2.38 4.45 -21.13
N THR A 122 -1.89 3.25 -20.89
CA THR A 122 -1.29 2.83 -19.63
C THR A 122 0.23 2.81 -19.77
N ILE A 123 0.94 3.15 -18.71
CA ILE A 123 2.38 2.94 -18.62
C ILE A 123 2.58 1.49 -18.24
N ASP A 124 3.37 0.74 -18.99
CA ASP A 124 3.62 -0.69 -18.81
C ASP A 124 4.97 -1.01 -18.15
N HIS A 125 5.87 -0.02 -18.06
CA HIS A 125 7.18 -0.15 -17.42
C HIS A 125 7.47 1.05 -16.52
N ASP A 126 8.16 0.78 -15.42
CA ASP A 126 8.66 1.79 -14.51
C ASP A 126 9.89 2.54 -15.06
N PHE A 127 10.42 3.49 -14.27
CA PHE A 127 11.63 4.23 -14.64
C PHE A 127 12.84 3.30 -14.84
N PHE A 128 12.95 2.20 -14.12
CA PHE A 128 14.06 1.24 -14.18
C PHE A 128 13.88 0.18 -15.25
N GLY A 129 12.71 0.07 -15.85
CA GLY A 129 12.37 -0.87 -16.91
C GLY A 129 11.70 -2.15 -16.43
N HIS A 130 11.25 -2.20 -15.16
CA HIS A 130 10.45 -3.31 -14.66
C HIS A 130 9.01 -3.18 -15.16
N THR A 131 8.36 -4.30 -15.41
CA THR A 131 6.96 -4.33 -15.82
C THR A 131 6.06 -3.87 -14.67
N ILE A 132 5.17 -2.92 -14.95
CA ILE A 132 4.16 -2.47 -13.99
C ILE A 132 3.08 -3.54 -13.88
N THR A 133 2.79 -3.96 -12.65
CA THR A 133 1.80 -4.99 -12.35
C THR A 133 0.37 -4.44 -12.31
N ALA A 134 -0.61 -5.31 -12.10
CA ALA A 134 -2.01 -4.89 -11.93
C ALA A 134 -2.24 -4.04 -10.65
N VAL A 135 -1.35 -4.14 -9.67
CA VAL A 135 -1.31 -3.29 -8.49
C VAL A 135 0.09 -2.71 -8.38
N PRO A 136 0.31 -1.53 -9.00
CA PRO A 136 1.62 -0.91 -9.02
C PRO A 136 2.01 -0.34 -7.66
N GLU A 137 3.26 -0.04 -7.52
CA GLU A 137 3.80 0.72 -6.40
C GLU A 137 3.46 2.21 -6.49
N ILE A 138 3.52 2.89 -5.35
CA ILE A 138 3.58 4.35 -5.36
C ILE A 138 5.03 4.77 -5.63
N GLY A 139 5.23 5.52 -6.69
CA GLY A 139 6.56 6.04 -7.06
C GLY A 139 6.94 5.72 -8.50
N ALA A 140 8.23 5.92 -8.81
CA ALA A 140 8.79 5.73 -10.13
C ALA A 140 9.52 4.40 -10.30
N ALA A 141 9.47 3.53 -9.29
CA ALA A 141 10.12 2.24 -9.27
C ALA A 141 9.13 1.17 -8.86
N GLU A 142 8.95 0.16 -9.68
CA GLU A 142 8.39 -1.11 -9.26
C GLU A 142 9.45 -1.85 -8.44
N SER A 143 9.04 -2.48 -7.37
CA SER A 143 9.92 -3.30 -6.57
C SER A 143 10.04 -4.69 -7.21
N ASP A 144 11.25 -5.25 -7.19
CA ASP A 144 11.43 -6.69 -7.42
C ASP A 144 10.92 -7.50 -6.21
N ALA A 145 10.23 -6.83 -5.29
CA ALA A 145 9.69 -7.48 -4.11
C ALA A 145 8.64 -8.49 -4.57
N VAL A 146 9.01 -9.72 -4.49
CA VAL A 146 8.08 -10.83 -4.60
C VAL A 146 6.95 -10.56 -3.62
N ALA A 147 5.71 -10.71 -4.04
CA ALA A 147 4.54 -10.52 -3.19
C ALA A 147 4.77 -11.17 -1.83
N ALA A 148 4.66 -10.39 -0.75
CA ALA A 148 4.80 -10.98 0.57
C ALA A 148 3.52 -11.75 0.90
N LEU A 149 3.65 -13.03 1.28
CA LEU A 149 2.53 -13.84 1.73
C LEU A 149 2.14 -13.45 3.17
N VAL A 150 1.75 -12.18 3.33
CA VAL A 150 1.36 -11.58 4.60
C VAL A 150 -0.10 -11.17 4.57
N LEU A 151 -0.87 -11.67 5.53
CA LEU A 151 -2.25 -11.28 5.76
C LEU A 151 -2.28 -10.07 6.71
N ARG A 152 -2.98 -9.03 6.31
CA ARG A 152 -3.24 -7.82 7.10
C ARG A 152 -4.74 -7.57 7.19
N SER A 153 -5.18 -6.88 8.21
CA SER A 153 -6.57 -6.43 8.33
C SER A 153 -6.66 -5.18 9.20
N ASN A 154 -7.59 -4.30 8.88
CA ASN A 154 -7.97 -3.16 9.72
C ASN A 154 -9.20 -3.47 10.60
N VAL A 155 -9.81 -4.65 10.42
CA VAL A 155 -11.03 -5.08 11.10
C VAL A 155 -10.75 -6.23 12.07
N TYR A 156 -9.93 -7.20 11.66
CA TYR A 156 -9.56 -8.37 12.45
C TYR A 156 -8.17 -8.19 13.05
N THR A 157 -7.92 -8.83 14.19
CA THR A 157 -6.59 -8.85 14.78
C THR A 157 -5.77 -9.96 14.13
N VAL A 158 -4.64 -9.59 13.50
CA VAL A 158 -3.66 -10.53 12.96
C VAL A 158 -2.41 -10.49 13.83
N SER A 159 -2.05 -11.62 14.43
CA SER A 159 -0.86 -11.75 15.30
C SER A 159 -0.08 -13.01 14.96
N GLY A 160 1.12 -12.84 14.40
CA GLY A 160 1.85 -13.94 13.79
C GLY A 160 1.01 -14.60 12.70
N THR A 161 0.77 -15.88 12.80
CA THR A 161 -0.09 -16.65 11.89
C THR A 161 -1.51 -16.89 12.44
N ASN A 162 -1.92 -16.12 13.45
CA ASN A 162 -3.26 -16.20 14.02
C ASN A 162 -4.13 -15.01 13.60
N VAL A 163 -5.40 -15.29 13.31
CA VAL A 163 -6.42 -14.27 13.03
C VAL A 163 -7.53 -14.41 14.05
N SER A 164 -7.84 -13.34 14.77
CA SER A 164 -8.88 -13.33 15.81
C SER A 164 -9.85 -12.17 15.63
N ASP A 165 -10.82 -12.09 16.54
CA ASP A 165 -11.84 -11.03 16.61
C ASP A 165 -12.77 -10.98 15.37
N LEU A 166 -13.00 -12.15 14.75
CA LEU A 166 -14.00 -12.26 13.68
C LEU A 166 -15.40 -12.13 14.31
N PRO A 167 -16.27 -11.24 13.78
CA PRO A 167 -17.67 -11.21 14.14
C PRO A 167 -18.36 -12.56 13.91
N LYS A 168 -19.34 -12.86 14.74
CA LYS A 168 -20.14 -14.08 14.59
C LYS A 168 -20.83 -14.08 13.21
N ASN A 169 -20.80 -15.22 12.54
CA ASN A 169 -21.35 -15.41 11.20
C ASN A 169 -20.63 -14.65 10.08
N THR A 170 -19.37 -14.26 10.25
CA THR A 170 -18.54 -13.73 9.16
C THR A 170 -18.47 -14.76 8.02
N THR A 171 -18.97 -14.40 6.85
CA THR A 171 -18.86 -15.23 5.64
C THR A 171 -17.45 -15.13 5.02
N VAL A 172 -17.11 -16.06 4.14
CA VAL A 172 -15.86 -15.98 3.36
C VAL A 172 -15.80 -14.67 2.58
N ALA A 173 -16.88 -14.26 1.94
CA ALA A 173 -16.94 -12.99 1.21
C ALA A 173 -16.70 -11.79 2.13
N ASP A 174 -17.34 -11.75 3.31
CA ASP A 174 -17.11 -10.69 4.29
C ASP A 174 -15.67 -10.68 4.79
N PHE A 175 -15.09 -11.86 5.01
CA PHE A 175 -13.71 -11.99 5.43
C PHE A 175 -12.75 -11.43 4.37
N LEU A 176 -12.91 -11.84 3.11
CA LEU A 176 -12.07 -11.40 2.00
C LEU A 176 -12.15 -9.89 1.75
N ASN A 177 -13.32 -9.28 1.97
CA ASN A 177 -13.50 -7.83 1.86
C ASN A 177 -12.81 -7.03 2.97
N ASN A 178 -12.43 -7.68 4.08
CA ASN A 178 -11.86 -7.03 5.26
C ASN A 178 -10.40 -7.44 5.53
N VAL A 179 -9.79 -8.21 4.64
CA VAL A 179 -8.36 -8.53 4.70
C VAL A 179 -7.61 -7.88 3.55
N ILE A 180 -6.33 -7.66 3.77
CA ILE A 180 -5.42 -7.03 2.82
C ILE A 180 -4.27 -8.00 2.59
N VAL A 181 -4.07 -8.37 1.34
CA VAL A 181 -2.92 -9.17 0.86
C VAL A 181 -2.29 -8.45 -0.32
N ASP A 182 -1.04 -8.79 -0.62
CA ASP A 182 -0.37 -8.23 -1.77
C ASP A 182 -1.00 -8.72 -3.09
N ALA A 183 -0.82 -7.96 -4.15
CA ALA A 183 -1.37 -8.29 -5.46
C ALA A 183 -0.89 -9.64 -5.98
N GLY A 184 -1.79 -10.36 -6.62
CA GLY A 184 -1.51 -11.71 -7.15
C GLY A 184 -1.49 -12.81 -6.09
N VAL A 185 -1.51 -12.48 -4.80
CA VAL A 185 -1.65 -13.48 -3.73
C VAL A 185 -3.06 -14.04 -3.75
N LYS A 186 -3.16 -15.34 -3.91
CA LYS A 186 -4.42 -16.07 -3.82
C LYS A 186 -4.71 -16.41 -2.35
N VAL A 187 -5.90 -16.08 -1.90
CA VAL A 187 -6.40 -16.45 -0.56
C VAL A 187 -7.35 -17.62 -0.70
N THR A 188 -7.08 -18.70 0.02
CA THR A 188 -7.95 -19.88 0.08
C THR A 188 -8.31 -20.17 1.53
N ILE A 189 -9.59 -20.25 1.85
CA ILE A 189 -10.05 -20.54 3.23
C ILE A 189 -10.57 -21.97 3.28
N LYS A 190 -10.13 -22.72 4.27
CA LYS A 190 -10.48 -24.15 4.45
C LYS A 190 -10.98 -24.42 5.87
N ASN A 191 -11.87 -25.40 5.96
CA ASN A 191 -12.23 -26.03 7.23
C ASN A 191 -11.83 -27.52 7.14
N GLY A 192 -10.71 -27.86 7.77
CA GLY A 192 -10.01 -29.12 7.49
C GLY A 192 -9.56 -29.17 6.03
N GLU A 193 -9.94 -30.23 5.30
CA GLU A 193 -9.61 -30.39 3.89
C GLU A 193 -10.60 -29.68 2.94
N ASN A 194 -11.76 -29.22 3.44
CA ASN A 194 -12.79 -28.63 2.60
C ASN A 194 -12.52 -27.13 2.36
N VAL A 195 -12.43 -26.73 1.09
CA VAL A 195 -12.38 -25.32 0.68
C VAL A 195 -13.75 -24.71 0.87
N LEU A 196 -13.80 -23.56 1.56
CA LEU A 196 -15.03 -22.82 1.78
C LEU A 196 -15.37 -21.92 0.59
N GLY A 197 -16.64 -21.84 0.25
CA GLY A 197 -17.17 -20.90 -0.74
C GLY A 197 -17.64 -19.59 -0.09
N ASP A 198 -17.91 -18.58 -0.92
CA ASP A 198 -18.20 -17.20 -0.50
C ASP A 198 -19.28 -17.06 0.58
N SER A 199 -20.30 -17.91 0.55
CA SER A 199 -21.42 -17.90 1.49
C SER A 199 -21.18 -18.71 2.78
N ASP A 200 -20.08 -19.47 2.83
CA ASP A 200 -19.76 -20.29 4.00
C ASP A 200 -19.26 -19.42 5.14
N ILE A 201 -19.53 -19.86 6.37
CA ILE A 201 -19.11 -19.13 7.57
C ILE A 201 -17.71 -19.55 7.97
N VAL A 202 -16.84 -18.57 8.16
CA VAL A 202 -15.49 -18.74 8.68
C VAL A 202 -15.54 -18.96 10.19
N LYS A 203 -15.16 -20.16 10.64
CA LYS A 203 -15.23 -20.58 12.05
C LYS A 203 -13.84 -20.66 12.67
N GLY A 204 -13.78 -20.64 13.99
CA GLY A 204 -12.55 -20.95 14.72
C GLY A 204 -11.99 -22.31 14.31
N GLY A 205 -10.69 -22.38 14.09
CA GLY A 205 -9.98 -23.52 13.54
C GLY A 205 -9.92 -23.58 12.01
N ALA A 206 -10.62 -22.69 11.30
CA ALA A 206 -10.44 -22.55 9.86
C ALA A 206 -9.01 -22.10 9.53
N THR A 207 -8.47 -22.58 8.40
CA THR A 207 -7.18 -22.18 7.90
C THR A 207 -7.31 -21.25 6.69
N ILE A 208 -6.46 -20.24 6.62
CA ILE A 208 -6.37 -19.26 5.53
C ILE A 208 -5.02 -19.49 4.88
N VAL A 209 -5.02 -19.99 3.66
CA VAL A 209 -3.80 -20.26 2.91
C VAL A 209 -3.56 -19.13 1.92
N LEU A 210 -2.41 -18.49 2.04
CA LEU A 210 -1.91 -17.53 1.06
C LEU A 210 -0.96 -18.26 0.12
N SER A 211 -1.19 -18.16 -1.18
CA SER A 211 -0.33 -18.74 -2.19
C SER A 211 0.00 -17.74 -3.30
N TYR A 212 1.21 -17.84 -3.83
CA TYR A 212 1.71 -17.06 -4.95
C TYR A 212 2.62 -17.95 -5.81
N GLU A 213 2.58 -17.78 -7.12
CA GLU A 213 3.35 -18.60 -8.04
C GLU A 213 4.85 -18.55 -7.72
N GLY A 214 5.45 -19.69 -7.52
CA GLY A 214 6.90 -19.84 -7.21
C GLY A 214 7.28 -19.67 -5.74
N MET A 215 6.31 -19.48 -4.83
CA MET A 215 6.57 -19.37 -3.38
C MET A 215 5.96 -20.54 -2.60
N GLU A 216 6.51 -20.81 -1.42
CA GLU A 216 5.88 -21.70 -0.46
C GLU A 216 4.64 -21.04 0.17
N ASP A 217 3.55 -21.78 0.28
CA ASP A 217 2.31 -21.29 0.87
C ASP A 217 2.48 -20.89 2.34
N VAL A 218 1.86 -19.79 2.74
CA VAL A 218 1.78 -19.37 4.15
C VAL A 218 0.36 -19.62 4.66
N THR A 219 0.26 -20.28 5.82
CA THR A 219 -1.03 -20.62 6.43
C THR A 219 -1.25 -19.84 7.72
N TYR A 220 -2.40 -19.19 7.79
CA TYR A 220 -2.93 -18.57 9.00
C TYR A 220 -4.05 -19.42 9.58
N THR A 221 -4.27 -19.32 10.89
CA THR A 221 -5.34 -20.04 11.58
C THR A 221 -6.30 -19.05 12.23
N VAL A 222 -7.59 -19.23 12.00
CA VAL A 222 -8.62 -18.47 12.71
C VAL A 222 -8.72 -19.00 14.14
N VAL A 223 -8.36 -18.15 15.10
CA VAL A 223 -8.51 -18.47 16.50
C VAL A 223 -9.97 -18.23 16.89
N ALA A 224 -10.60 -19.23 17.51
CA ALA A 224 -11.93 -19.02 18.04
C ALA A 224 -11.89 -17.82 18.99
N SER A 225 -12.76 -16.83 18.80
CA SER A 225 -12.95 -15.83 19.83
C SER A 225 -13.34 -16.58 21.10
N SER A 226 -12.60 -16.36 22.17
CA SER A 226 -13.10 -16.76 23.46
C SER A 226 -14.38 -15.97 23.65
N ASP A 227 -15.53 -16.58 23.38
CA ASP A 227 -16.81 -16.04 23.82
C ASP A 227 -16.68 -15.82 25.34
N LYS A 228 -16.32 -14.61 25.72
CA LYS A 228 -16.70 -14.12 27.02
C LYS A 228 -18.22 -13.98 26.90
N GLU A 229 -18.93 -15.08 27.14
CA GLU A 229 -20.32 -14.98 27.52
C GLU A 229 -20.35 -13.91 28.60
N LEU A 230 -20.97 -12.78 28.28
CA LEU A 230 -21.42 -11.86 29.32
C LEU A 230 -22.30 -12.70 30.21
N LYS A 231 -21.74 -13.18 31.33
CA LYS A 231 -22.56 -13.76 32.38
C LYS A 231 -23.58 -12.68 32.70
N ASP A 232 -24.85 -12.99 32.48
CA ASP A 232 -25.94 -12.15 32.92
C ASP A 232 -25.72 -11.81 34.40
N CYS A 233 -25.27 -10.59 34.63
CA CYS A 233 -25.18 -10.09 35.99
C CYS A 233 -26.61 -9.77 36.43
N TYR A 234 -27.29 -10.74 36.97
CA TYR A 234 -28.52 -10.51 37.72
C TYR A 234 -28.14 -9.75 38.98
N TYR A 235 -28.40 -8.47 39.01
CA TYR A 235 -28.43 -7.70 40.24
C TYR A 235 -29.79 -7.97 40.93
N GLU A 236 -29.81 -8.82 41.96
CA GLU A 236 -30.93 -8.89 42.89
C GLU A 236 -30.92 -7.59 43.71
N VAL A 237 -31.82 -6.66 43.41
CA VAL A 237 -32.10 -5.53 44.29
C VAL A 237 -32.95 -6.05 45.46
N LYS A 238 -32.30 -6.32 46.59
CA LYS A 238 -33.04 -6.56 47.85
C LYS A 238 -33.57 -5.23 48.32
N GLY A 239 -34.91 -5.08 48.27
CA GLY A 239 -35.64 -4.03 48.94
C GLY A 239 -35.64 -4.17 50.49
#